data_e13237dc07831396cf1163054cdf26b1
#
_entry.id   e13237dc07831396cf1163054cdf26b1
#
_cell.length_a   1.000
_cell.length_b   1.000
_cell.length_c   1.000
_cell.angle_alpha   90.00
_cell.angle_beta   90.00
_cell.angle_gamma   90.00
#
_symmetry.space_group_name_H-M   'P 1'
#
loop_
_entity.id
_entity.type
_entity.pdbx_description
1 polymer ?
#
loop_
_entity_poly.entity_id
_entity_poly.type
_entity_poly.pdbx_seq_one_letter_code
_entity_poly.pdbx_strand_id
1 'polypeptide(L)'
;MIKILITLLLGLILTGCQTGKEIEIYKGKAPYIEGTSTRDRLHSIPKLDGQPKITIAVYRFTDQTGQRKPSTKFSQLSTAVTQGGSMFVVNALKSVSNGDWFQVLEREGLDNLIKERQLIRSTRTEYDGEQQVGNILKPLVFAGLIIEGSVIGYDSNIQTGGQGARYLGIGISEQYRVDQVTVSLRLVSVQSGEILLATNVTKTIASHSKGGDVF
;
A
#
# COMPACT_ATOMS: atom_id res chain seq x y z
N MET A 1 40.64 14.44 53.84
CA MET A 1 40.71 13.56 52.68
C MET A 1 39.42 12.81 52.43
N ILE A 2 38.77 12.17 53.42
CA ILE A 2 37.51 11.42 53.25
C ILE A 2 36.33 12.29 52.73
N LYS A 3 36.19 13.53 53.21
CA LYS A 3 35.10 14.45 52.76
C LYS A 3 35.21 14.81 51.26
N ILE A 4 36.42 14.96 50.74
CA ILE A 4 36.70 15.26 49.31
C ILE A 4 36.37 14.04 48.46
N LEU A 5 36.66 12.84 48.93
CA LEU A 5 36.35 11.60 48.21
C LEU A 5 34.85 11.35 48.11
N ILE A 6 34.07 11.66 49.19
CA ILE A 6 32.63 11.53 49.19
C ILE A 6 31.97 12.53 48.25
N THR A 7 32.46 13.78 48.19
CA THR A 7 31.93 14.80 47.26
C THR A 7 32.24 14.46 45.81
N LEU A 8 33.38 13.84 45.52
CA LEU A 8 33.76 13.38 44.17
C LEU A 8 32.90 12.18 43.74
N LEU A 9 32.61 11.26 44.68
CA LEU A 9 31.76 10.08 44.42
C LEU A 9 30.30 10.48 44.20
N LEU A 10 29.78 11.49 44.96
CA LEU A 10 28.43 11.99 44.80
C LEU A 10 28.26 12.76 43.50
N GLY A 11 29.31 13.43 42.98
CA GLY A 11 29.31 14.10 41.67
C GLY A 11 29.23 13.13 40.50
N LEU A 12 29.83 11.91 40.63
CA LEU A 12 29.78 10.88 39.58
C LEU A 12 28.42 10.22 39.43
N ILE A 13 27.59 10.22 40.49
CA ILE A 13 26.28 9.59 40.47
C ILE A 13 25.21 10.49 39.76
N LEU A 14 25.48 11.80 39.67
CA LEU A 14 24.54 12.77 39.09
C LEU A 14 24.67 12.92 37.55
N THR A 15 25.68 12.31 36.93
CA THR A 15 25.85 12.35 35.46
C THR A 15 25.24 11.14 34.74
N GLY A 16 24.60 10.24 35.46
CA GLY A 16 23.87 9.12 34.90
C GLY A 16 22.42 9.48 34.55
N CYS A 17 22.07 9.38 33.30
CA CYS A 17 20.76 9.48 32.69
C CYS A 17 20.42 10.81 32.03
N GLN A 18 21.18 11.19 31.02
CA GLN A 18 20.64 11.97 29.90
C GLN A 18 20.97 11.29 28.58
N THR A 19 20.43 10.11 28.36
CA THR A 19 20.27 9.56 27.01
C THR A 19 18.79 9.27 26.77
N GLY A 20 17.93 10.20 27.13
CA GLY A 20 16.70 10.36 26.39
C GLY A 20 17.10 10.87 25.01
N LYS A 21 17.29 9.99 24.03
CA LYS A 21 17.13 10.41 22.65
C LYS A 21 15.79 11.10 22.64
N GLU A 22 15.78 12.44 22.49
CA GLU A 22 14.58 13.13 22.07
C GLU A 22 14.08 12.32 20.88
N ILE A 23 12.91 11.70 21.07
CA ILE A 23 12.16 11.17 19.91
C ILE A 23 11.93 12.45 19.12
N GLU A 24 12.72 12.62 18.08
CA GLU A 24 12.54 13.70 17.13
C GLU A 24 11.10 13.55 16.66
N ILE A 25 10.22 14.36 17.28
CA ILE A 25 8.81 14.40 16.88
C ILE A 25 8.89 14.69 15.39
N TYR A 26 8.57 13.70 14.59
CA TYR A 26 8.62 13.81 13.14
C TYR A 26 7.80 15.03 12.74
N LYS A 27 8.48 16.15 12.57
CA LYS A 27 7.90 17.35 11.99
C LYS A 27 7.57 16.99 10.57
N GLY A 28 6.35 16.48 10.39
CA GLY A 28 5.89 15.94 9.13
C GLY A 28 6.23 16.89 7.99
N LYS A 29 7.04 16.43 7.06
CA LYS A 29 7.15 17.10 5.77
C LYS A 29 5.78 17.05 5.13
N ALA A 30 5.41 18.09 4.38
CA ALA A 30 4.19 18.05 3.60
C ALA A 30 4.14 16.74 2.79
N PRO A 31 2.98 16.06 2.73
CA PRO A 31 2.87 14.84 1.95
C PRO A 31 3.26 15.11 0.50
N TYR A 32 4.11 14.28 -0.05
CA TYR A 32 4.53 14.36 -1.44
C TYR A 32 4.33 13.01 -2.12
N ILE A 33 4.11 13.04 -3.42
CA ILE A 33 4.04 11.81 -4.22
C ILE A 33 5.47 11.36 -4.49
N GLU A 34 5.88 10.29 -3.81
CA GLU A 34 7.21 9.73 -4.02
C GLU A 34 7.31 9.06 -5.39
N GLY A 35 8.26 9.52 -6.20
CA GLY A 35 8.63 8.85 -7.44
C GLY A 35 9.34 7.53 -7.12
N THR A 36 8.77 6.42 -7.58
CA THR A 36 9.44 5.12 -7.50
C THR A 36 10.09 4.78 -8.83
N SER A 37 11.18 4.02 -8.81
CA SER A 37 11.85 3.53 -10.04
C SER A 37 10.88 2.75 -10.95
N THR A 38 9.86 2.13 -10.39
CA THR A 38 8.78 1.47 -11.15
C THR A 38 7.90 2.49 -11.86
N ARG A 39 7.53 3.57 -11.19
CA ARG A 39 6.75 4.66 -11.79
C ARG A 39 7.51 5.30 -12.95
N ASP A 40 8.80 5.59 -12.77
CA ASP A 40 9.63 6.21 -13.81
C ASP A 40 9.72 5.31 -15.05
N ARG A 41 9.86 3.99 -14.84
CA ARG A 41 9.82 3.01 -15.94
C ARG A 41 8.46 2.97 -16.65
N LEU A 42 7.35 3.08 -15.93
CA LEU A 42 6.02 3.13 -16.52
C LEU A 42 5.83 4.42 -17.34
N HIS A 43 6.32 5.56 -16.84
CA HIS A 43 6.27 6.83 -17.55
C HIS A 43 7.09 6.81 -18.85
N SER A 44 8.22 6.08 -18.86
CA SER A 44 9.12 5.99 -20.03
C SER A 44 8.59 5.07 -21.14
N ILE A 45 7.49 4.34 -20.93
CA ILE A 45 6.87 3.53 -21.97
C ILE A 45 6.39 4.44 -23.11
N PRO A 46 6.74 4.15 -24.38
CA PRO A 46 6.31 4.96 -25.51
C PRO A 46 4.79 5.04 -25.63
N LYS A 47 4.28 6.12 -26.19
CA LYS A 47 2.85 6.29 -26.47
C LYS A 47 2.37 5.32 -27.54
N LEU A 48 1.07 5.03 -27.53
CA LEU A 48 0.38 4.34 -28.61
C LEU A 48 0.08 5.36 -29.72
N ASP A 49 0.97 5.48 -30.68
CA ASP A 49 0.81 6.43 -31.78
C ASP A 49 -0.40 6.11 -32.64
N GLY A 50 -1.28 7.10 -32.82
CA GLY A 50 -2.47 6.99 -33.67
C GLY A 50 -3.57 6.04 -33.19
N GLN A 51 -3.42 5.44 -32.02
CA GLN A 51 -4.42 4.52 -31.45
C GLN A 51 -5.21 5.19 -30.32
N PRO A 52 -6.53 4.92 -30.20
CA PRO A 52 -7.30 5.37 -29.07
C PRO A 52 -6.84 4.68 -27.78
N LYS A 53 -7.02 5.37 -26.64
CA LYS A 53 -6.74 4.76 -25.32
C LYS A 53 -7.57 3.50 -25.12
N ILE A 54 -6.95 2.48 -24.56
CA ILE A 54 -7.60 1.23 -24.22
C ILE A 54 -8.50 1.45 -23.00
N THR A 55 -9.79 1.20 -23.14
CA THR A 55 -10.74 1.28 -22.02
C THR A 55 -10.61 0.06 -21.14
N ILE A 56 -10.27 0.28 -19.87
CA ILE A 56 -9.99 -0.79 -18.92
C ILE A 56 -10.64 -0.51 -17.57
N ALA A 57 -11.15 -1.55 -16.94
CA ALA A 57 -11.70 -1.49 -15.60
C ALA A 57 -10.90 -2.38 -14.65
N VAL A 58 -10.63 -1.87 -13.46
CA VAL A 58 -10.02 -2.65 -12.37
C VAL A 58 -11.11 -2.96 -11.35
N TYR A 59 -11.32 -4.24 -11.09
CA TYR A 59 -12.21 -4.71 -10.04
C TYR A 59 -11.43 -4.90 -8.74
N ARG A 60 -12.18 -5.13 -7.65
CA ARG A 60 -11.59 -5.27 -6.32
C ARG A 60 -10.60 -6.43 -6.27
N PHE A 61 -9.42 -6.14 -5.73
CA PHE A 61 -8.43 -7.15 -5.36
C PHE A 61 -8.72 -7.66 -3.95
N THR A 62 -8.96 -8.94 -3.82
CA THR A 62 -9.28 -9.57 -2.55
C THR A 62 -8.06 -10.24 -1.94
N ASP A 63 -7.97 -10.21 -0.61
CA ASP A 63 -7.03 -11.02 0.13
C ASP A 63 -7.61 -12.43 0.33
N GLN A 64 -7.01 -13.42 -0.32
CA GLN A 64 -7.37 -14.84 -0.22
C GLN A 64 -6.44 -15.63 0.71
N THR A 65 -5.46 -14.97 1.32
CA THR A 65 -4.50 -15.63 2.21
C THR A 65 -5.08 -15.94 3.57
N GLY A 66 -6.06 -15.17 4.03
CA GLY A 66 -6.62 -15.26 5.38
C GLY A 66 -5.65 -14.90 6.50
N GLN A 67 -4.46 -14.40 6.17
CA GLN A 67 -3.39 -14.11 7.13
C GLN A 67 -3.72 -12.91 8.01
N ARG A 68 -3.47 -13.06 9.31
CA ARG A 68 -3.62 -12.03 10.33
C ARG A 68 -2.27 -11.63 10.88
N LYS A 69 -2.15 -10.38 11.36
CA LYS A 69 -0.92 -9.92 12.02
C LYS A 69 -0.70 -10.71 13.31
N PRO A 70 0.50 -11.26 13.57
CA PRO A 70 0.78 -11.92 14.82
C PRO A 70 0.73 -10.94 16.00
N SER A 71 0.11 -11.33 17.14
CA SER A 71 0.11 -10.58 18.39
C SER A 71 0.17 -11.52 19.57
N THR A 72 0.80 -11.08 20.62
CA THR A 72 0.93 -11.81 21.87
C THR A 72 -0.16 -11.48 22.89
N LYS A 73 -0.96 -10.45 22.68
CA LYS A 73 -1.85 -9.90 23.72
C LYS A 73 -3.35 -9.99 23.45
N PHE A 74 -3.79 -10.04 22.18
CA PHE A 74 -5.22 -10.06 21.83
C PHE A 74 -5.48 -10.80 20.53
N SER A 75 -6.71 -11.34 20.39
CA SER A 75 -7.22 -11.85 19.11
C SER A 75 -7.11 -10.78 18.04
N GLN A 76 -6.46 -11.09 16.91
CA GLN A 76 -6.13 -10.09 15.92
C GLN A 76 -7.20 -9.95 14.88
N LEU A 77 -7.73 -8.75 14.76
CA LEU A 77 -8.69 -8.38 13.73
C LEU A 77 -8.03 -7.78 12.49
N SER A 78 -6.76 -7.33 12.62
CA SER A 78 -6.04 -6.71 11.50
C SER A 78 -5.52 -7.75 10.52
N THR A 79 -5.76 -7.52 9.21
CA THR A 79 -5.18 -8.31 8.14
C THR A 79 -3.67 -8.05 8.02
N ALA A 80 -2.89 -9.07 7.66
CA ALA A 80 -1.45 -8.93 7.43
C ALA A 80 -1.16 -8.29 6.08
N VAL A 81 -2.04 -8.49 5.11
CA VAL A 81 -1.93 -8.05 3.73
C VAL A 81 -2.81 -6.82 3.48
N THR A 82 -2.34 -5.91 2.61
CA THR A 82 -3.11 -4.73 2.20
C THR A 82 -4.41 -5.13 1.52
N GLN A 83 -5.50 -4.43 1.85
CA GLN A 83 -6.80 -4.60 1.22
C GLN A 83 -7.00 -3.64 0.01
N GLY A 84 -6.09 -2.72 -0.21
CA GLY A 84 -6.16 -1.71 -1.28
C GLY A 84 -5.38 -2.09 -2.55
N GLY A 85 -5.27 -3.37 -2.89
CA GLY A 85 -4.50 -3.84 -4.05
C GLY A 85 -4.93 -3.23 -5.37
N SER A 86 -6.24 -3.05 -5.58
CA SER A 86 -6.82 -2.40 -6.78
C SER A 86 -6.28 -1.00 -7.01
N MET A 87 -6.09 -0.22 -5.95
CA MET A 87 -5.60 1.16 -6.05
C MET A 87 -4.19 1.23 -6.63
N PHE A 88 -3.31 0.29 -6.27
CA PHE A 88 -1.97 0.21 -6.85
C PHE A 88 -2.00 -0.11 -8.35
N VAL A 89 -2.91 -1.00 -8.77
CA VAL A 89 -3.10 -1.35 -10.19
C VAL A 89 -3.64 -0.15 -10.97
N VAL A 90 -4.64 0.55 -10.44
CA VAL A 90 -5.17 1.79 -11.04
C VAL A 90 -4.06 2.83 -11.20
N ASN A 91 -3.25 3.06 -10.16
CA ASN A 91 -2.15 4.01 -10.20
C ASN A 91 -1.09 3.61 -11.23
N ALA A 92 -0.76 2.32 -11.33
CA ALA A 92 0.18 1.81 -12.33
C ALA A 92 -0.34 2.05 -13.76
N LEU A 93 -1.58 1.68 -14.05
CA LEU A 93 -2.21 1.91 -15.37
C LEU A 93 -2.25 3.39 -15.74
N LYS A 94 -2.58 4.25 -14.80
CA LYS A 94 -2.59 5.71 -14.99
C LYS A 94 -1.19 6.30 -15.18
N SER A 95 -0.15 5.58 -14.76
CA SER A 95 1.25 6.01 -14.91
C SER A 95 1.88 5.58 -16.23
N VAL A 96 1.31 4.59 -16.92
CA VAL A 96 1.86 4.11 -18.22
C VAL A 96 1.84 5.25 -19.23
N SER A 97 3.03 5.61 -19.75
CA SER A 97 3.21 6.71 -20.71
C SER A 97 2.49 8.00 -20.28
N ASN A 98 2.61 8.36 -18.99
CA ASN A 98 1.92 9.52 -18.40
C ASN A 98 0.38 9.50 -18.58
N GLY A 99 -0.20 8.32 -18.64
CA GLY A 99 -1.65 8.11 -18.76
C GLY A 99 -2.18 8.10 -20.20
N ASP A 100 -1.30 7.97 -21.19
CA ASP A 100 -1.71 7.98 -22.59
C ASP A 100 -2.18 6.62 -23.12
N TRP A 101 -1.88 5.52 -22.42
CA TRP A 101 -2.28 4.18 -22.85
C TRP A 101 -3.71 3.80 -22.50
N PHE A 102 -4.10 4.08 -21.25
CA PHE A 102 -5.33 3.55 -20.69
C PHE A 102 -6.31 4.64 -20.30
N GLN A 103 -7.58 4.41 -20.64
CA GLN A 103 -8.72 5.08 -20.05
C GLN A 103 -9.27 4.16 -18.94
N VAL A 104 -8.81 4.40 -17.71
CA VAL A 104 -9.22 3.59 -16.56
C VAL A 104 -10.60 4.03 -16.09
N LEU A 105 -11.52 3.08 -15.99
CA LEU A 105 -12.90 3.30 -15.64
C LEU A 105 -13.16 2.87 -14.19
N GLU A 106 -13.96 3.66 -13.48
CA GLU A 106 -14.38 3.34 -12.12
C GLU A 106 -15.34 2.15 -12.12
N ARG A 107 -15.00 1.11 -11.33
CA ARG A 107 -15.86 -0.07 -11.12
C ARG A 107 -15.90 -0.53 -9.67
N GLU A 108 -14.90 -0.20 -8.86
CA GLU A 108 -14.88 -0.54 -7.44
C GLU A 108 -15.92 0.29 -6.68
N GLY A 109 -16.03 1.57 -6.99
CA GLY A 109 -17.02 2.51 -6.45
C GLY A 109 -18.24 2.72 -7.35
N LEU A 110 -18.56 1.78 -8.24
CA LEU A 110 -19.66 1.94 -9.22
C LEU A 110 -21.01 2.22 -8.56
N ASP A 111 -21.31 1.59 -7.44
CA ASP A 111 -22.57 1.81 -6.71
C ASP A 111 -22.71 3.27 -6.24
N ASN A 112 -21.63 3.86 -5.75
CA ASN A 112 -21.61 5.28 -5.35
C ASN A 112 -21.77 6.18 -6.56
N LEU A 113 -21.11 5.87 -7.66
CA LEU A 113 -21.26 6.62 -8.91
C LEU A 113 -22.69 6.56 -9.44
N ILE A 114 -23.35 5.40 -9.38
CA ILE A 114 -24.75 5.24 -9.80
C ILE A 114 -25.68 6.06 -8.90
N LYS A 115 -25.49 6.03 -7.58
CA LYS A 115 -26.27 6.83 -6.63
C LYS A 115 -26.13 8.32 -6.91
N GLU A 116 -24.93 8.81 -7.15
CA GLU A 116 -24.68 10.21 -7.48
C GLU A 116 -25.36 10.59 -8.79
N ARG A 117 -25.29 9.73 -9.81
CA ARG A 117 -25.97 9.95 -11.08
C ARG A 117 -27.51 9.95 -10.94
N GLN A 118 -28.05 9.14 -10.05
CA GLN A 118 -29.49 9.14 -9.73
C GLN A 118 -29.89 10.45 -9.03
N LEU A 119 -29.07 10.92 -8.09
CA LEU A 119 -29.29 12.20 -7.40
C LEU A 119 -29.29 13.37 -8.41
N ILE A 120 -28.32 13.41 -9.31
CA ILE A 120 -28.26 14.43 -10.36
C ILE A 120 -29.53 14.38 -11.24
N ARG A 121 -29.95 13.18 -11.65
CA ARG A 121 -31.16 13.03 -12.45
C ARG A 121 -32.40 13.56 -11.73
N SER A 122 -32.65 13.10 -10.50
CA SER A 122 -33.85 13.52 -9.75
C SER A 122 -33.87 15.02 -9.52
N THR A 123 -32.75 15.59 -9.07
CA THR A 123 -32.67 17.02 -8.79
C THR A 123 -32.80 17.88 -10.06
N ARG A 124 -32.11 17.49 -11.13
CA ARG A 124 -32.14 18.27 -12.37
C ARG A 124 -33.43 18.12 -13.16
N THR A 125 -34.04 16.95 -13.14
CA THR A 125 -35.38 16.76 -13.77
C THR A 125 -36.40 17.69 -13.13
N GLU A 126 -36.35 17.84 -11.81
CA GLU A 126 -37.25 18.75 -11.06
C GLU A 126 -37.06 20.21 -11.42
N TYR A 127 -35.81 20.67 -11.59
CA TYR A 127 -35.51 22.09 -11.82
C TYR A 127 -35.32 22.48 -13.28
N ASP A 128 -34.72 21.62 -14.12
CA ASP A 128 -34.30 21.98 -15.48
C ASP A 128 -35.06 21.22 -16.58
N GLY A 129 -35.87 20.21 -16.19
CA GLY A 129 -36.58 19.31 -17.12
C GLY A 129 -35.70 18.17 -17.67
N GLU A 130 -36.37 17.11 -18.21
CA GLU A 130 -35.68 15.88 -18.66
C GLU A 130 -34.65 16.07 -19.75
N GLN A 131 -34.88 17.00 -20.68
CA GLN A 131 -33.97 17.22 -21.81
C GLN A 131 -32.59 17.76 -21.38
N GLN A 132 -32.54 18.55 -20.31
CA GLN A 132 -31.29 19.10 -19.79
C GLN A 132 -30.42 18.05 -19.08
N VAL A 133 -31.04 17.06 -18.44
CA VAL A 133 -30.34 15.96 -17.78
C VAL A 133 -29.51 15.15 -18.76
N GLY A 134 -30.00 14.91 -19.97
CA GLY A 134 -29.27 14.20 -21.02
C GLY A 134 -27.98 14.91 -21.46
N ASN A 135 -27.96 16.24 -21.41
CA ASN A 135 -26.76 17.02 -21.74
C ASN A 135 -25.68 16.98 -20.64
N ILE A 136 -26.08 16.85 -19.39
CA ILE A 136 -25.18 16.82 -18.23
C ILE A 136 -24.62 15.42 -18.01
N LEU A 137 -25.45 14.39 -18.08
CA LEU A 137 -25.10 13.01 -17.81
C LEU A 137 -24.97 12.19 -19.10
N LYS A 138 -23.79 12.17 -19.69
CA LYS A 138 -23.48 11.25 -20.80
C LYS A 138 -23.53 9.79 -20.34
N PRO A 139 -23.79 8.83 -21.24
CA PRO A 139 -23.69 7.40 -20.91
C PRO A 139 -22.32 7.06 -20.30
N LEU A 140 -22.31 6.09 -19.38
CA LEU A 140 -21.07 5.55 -18.86
C LEU A 140 -20.34 4.80 -19.96
N VAL A 141 -19.03 4.99 -20.01
CA VAL A 141 -18.16 4.26 -20.95
C VAL A 141 -18.08 2.79 -20.54
N PHE A 142 -18.16 1.90 -21.50
CA PHE A 142 -17.97 0.47 -21.30
C PHE A 142 -16.48 0.12 -21.34
N ALA A 143 -16.07 -0.79 -20.44
CA ALA A 143 -14.73 -1.32 -20.45
C ALA A 143 -14.56 -2.33 -21.60
N GLY A 144 -13.49 -2.23 -22.36
CA GLY A 144 -13.09 -3.28 -23.31
C GLY A 144 -12.34 -4.42 -22.63
N LEU A 145 -11.63 -4.10 -21.55
CA LEU A 145 -10.85 -5.05 -20.77
C LEU A 145 -11.20 -4.92 -19.28
N ILE A 146 -11.10 -6.05 -18.56
CA ILE A 146 -11.24 -6.13 -17.12
C ILE A 146 -9.93 -6.66 -16.53
N ILE A 147 -9.45 -6.03 -15.46
CA ILE A 147 -8.42 -6.58 -14.59
C ILE A 147 -9.06 -7.04 -13.29
N GLU A 148 -8.79 -8.29 -12.95
CA GLU A 148 -9.14 -8.91 -11.68
C GLU A 148 -7.90 -9.53 -11.05
N GLY A 149 -7.84 -9.55 -9.74
CA GLY A 149 -6.72 -10.16 -9.04
C GLY A 149 -6.96 -10.38 -7.56
N SER A 150 -6.00 -11.05 -6.95
CA SER A 150 -6.03 -11.32 -5.51
C SER A 150 -4.61 -11.52 -4.98
N VAL A 151 -4.44 -11.30 -3.68
CA VAL A 151 -3.27 -11.78 -2.97
C VAL A 151 -3.56 -13.23 -2.57
N ILE A 152 -2.78 -14.16 -3.12
CA ILE A 152 -3.01 -15.62 -2.98
C ILE A 152 -2.01 -16.30 -2.06
N GLY A 153 -0.91 -15.64 -1.71
CA GLY A 153 0.10 -16.14 -0.81
C GLY A 153 0.72 -15.04 0.03
N TYR A 154 0.88 -15.30 1.31
CA TYR A 154 1.64 -14.48 2.24
C TYR A 154 2.33 -15.37 3.25
N ASP A 155 3.64 -15.49 3.14
CA ASP A 155 4.47 -16.21 4.08
C ASP A 155 5.35 -15.23 4.84
N SER A 156 5.37 -15.33 6.15
CA SER A 156 6.19 -14.51 7.02
C SER A 156 7.05 -15.39 7.91
N ASN A 157 8.35 -15.37 7.66
CA ASN A 157 9.33 -16.10 8.43
C ASN A 157 10.20 -15.14 9.24
N ILE A 158 10.13 -15.24 10.57
CA ILE A 158 11.04 -14.55 11.46
C ILE A 158 12.28 -15.46 11.61
N GLN A 159 13.38 -15.03 11.05
CA GLN A 159 14.68 -15.68 11.28
C GLN A 159 15.41 -14.90 12.37
N THR A 160 15.56 -15.51 13.53
CA THR A 160 16.43 -15.00 14.58
C THR A 160 17.84 -15.46 14.29
N GLY A 161 18.60 -14.63 13.58
CA GLY A 161 20.03 -14.77 13.41
C GLY A 161 20.71 -13.98 14.50
N GLY A 162 20.72 -14.50 15.74
CA GLY A 162 21.30 -13.78 16.85
C GLY A 162 22.80 -14.09 16.99
N GLN A 163 23.67 -13.17 16.63
CA GLN A 163 24.90 -13.00 17.40
C GLN A 163 24.56 -12.12 18.61
N GLY A 164 23.98 -12.74 19.63
CA GLY A 164 23.72 -12.08 20.90
C GLY A 164 24.96 -12.14 21.76
N ALA A 165 25.74 -11.09 21.86
CA ALA A 165 26.73 -10.93 22.92
C ALA A 165 26.06 -10.26 24.11
N ARG A 166 25.98 -10.95 25.25
CA ARG A 166 25.55 -10.36 26.53
C ARG A 166 26.81 -10.13 27.39
N TYR A 167 27.02 -8.88 27.77
CA TYR A 167 28.06 -8.52 28.73
C TYR A 167 27.45 -7.58 29.78
N LEU A 168 27.55 -7.95 31.04
CA LEU A 168 27.05 -7.18 32.20
C LEU A 168 25.55 -6.73 32.08
N GLY A 169 24.69 -7.58 31.59
CA GLY A 169 23.24 -7.27 31.49
C GLY A 169 22.85 -6.46 30.24
N ILE A 170 23.79 -6.11 29.37
CA ILE A 170 23.54 -5.44 28.12
C ILE A 170 23.57 -6.48 26.99
N GLY A 171 22.49 -6.64 26.28
CA GLY A 171 22.36 -7.53 25.14
C GLY A 171 22.02 -6.77 23.86
N ILE A 172 22.66 -7.16 22.74
CA ILE A 172 22.28 -6.70 21.40
C ILE A 172 21.62 -7.88 20.70
N SER A 173 20.40 -7.70 20.26
CA SER A 173 19.68 -8.69 19.47
C SER A 173 19.48 -8.17 18.04
N GLU A 174 19.68 -9.03 17.06
CA GLU A 174 19.44 -8.74 15.66
C GLU A 174 18.41 -9.74 15.15
N GLN A 175 17.32 -9.22 14.57
CA GLN A 175 16.23 -10.03 14.03
C GLN A 175 16.05 -9.72 12.55
N TYR A 176 15.97 -10.76 11.75
CA TYR A 176 15.64 -10.67 10.34
C TYR A 176 14.23 -11.26 10.13
N ARG A 177 13.45 -10.56 9.35
CA ARG A 177 12.14 -11.04 8.91
C ARG A 177 12.12 -11.07 7.40
N VAL A 178 11.70 -12.19 6.85
CA VAL A 178 11.52 -12.36 5.42
C VAL A 178 10.04 -12.61 5.16
N ASP A 179 9.40 -11.65 4.50
CA ASP A 179 8.02 -11.76 4.07
C ASP A 179 7.98 -12.06 2.57
N GLN A 180 7.14 -12.99 2.16
CA GLN A 180 6.91 -13.31 0.77
C GLN A 180 5.43 -13.10 0.43
N VAL A 181 5.17 -12.28 -0.57
CA VAL A 181 3.80 -11.96 -1.02
C VAL A 181 3.64 -12.44 -2.45
N THR A 182 2.58 -13.20 -2.72
CA THR A 182 2.23 -13.66 -4.07
C THR A 182 0.88 -13.06 -4.48
N VAL A 183 0.88 -12.37 -5.62
CA VAL A 183 -0.29 -11.75 -6.22
C VAL A 183 -0.62 -12.46 -7.52
N SER A 184 -1.89 -12.80 -7.72
CA SER A 184 -2.43 -13.30 -8.99
C SER A 184 -3.19 -12.20 -9.71
N LEU A 185 -3.07 -12.12 -11.03
CA LEU A 185 -3.72 -11.14 -11.87
C LEU A 185 -4.20 -11.78 -13.17
N ARG A 186 -5.42 -11.44 -13.59
CA ARG A 186 -6.01 -11.84 -14.88
C ARG A 186 -6.46 -10.61 -15.64
N LEU A 187 -6.23 -10.63 -16.96
CA LEU A 187 -6.77 -9.68 -17.91
C LEU A 187 -7.81 -10.39 -18.78
N VAL A 188 -9.03 -9.89 -18.78
CA VAL A 188 -10.17 -10.53 -19.43
C VAL A 188 -10.74 -9.59 -20.49
N SER A 189 -11.03 -10.10 -21.68
CA SER A 189 -11.78 -9.41 -22.72
C SER A 189 -13.27 -9.37 -22.34
N VAL A 190 -13.85 -8.17 -22.29
CA VAL A 190 -15.30 -8.03 -22.03
C VAL A 190 -16.11 -8.57 -23.20
N GLN A 191 -15.61 -8.43 -24.41
CA GLN A 191 -16.33 -8.82 -25.62
C GLN A 191 -16.49 -10.34 -25.75
N SER A 192 -15.43 -11.10 -25.44
CA SER A 192 -15.42 -12.56 -25.62
C SER A 192 -15.50 -13.34 -24.32
N GLY A 193 -15.23 -12.73 -23.17
CA GLY A 193 -15.02 -13.43 -21.90
C GLY A 193 -13.70 -14.19 -21.82
N GLU A 194 -12.85 -14.07 -22.81
CA GLU A 194 -11.55 -14.75 -22.88
C GLU A 194 -10.56 -14.14 -21.90
N ILE A 195 -9.81 -14.99 -21.21
CA ILE A 195 -8.68 -14.58 -20.38
C ILE A 195 -7.47 -14.39 -21.28
N LEU A 196 -7.15 -13.13 -21.59
CA LEU A 196 -6.04 -12.76 -22.48
C LEU A 196 -4.68 -12.92 -21.79
N LEU A 197 -4.63 -12.77 -20.49
CA LEU A 197 -3.43 -12.90 -19.66
C LEU A 197 -3.81 -13.41 -18.27
N ALA A 198 -3.05 -14.38 -17.78
CA ALA A 198 -3.06 -14.78 -16.38
C ALA A 198 -1.61 -14.87 -15.91
N THR A 199 -1.30 -14.21 -14.79
CA THR A 199 0.05 -14.19 -14.23
C THR A 199 0.05 -14.16 -12.71
N ASN A 200 1.10 -14.76 -12.14
CA ASN A 200 1.39 -14.69 -10.72
C ASN A 200 2.73 -14.00 -10.52
N VAL A 201 2.78 -13.07 -9.59
CA VAL A 201 3.99 -12.35 -9.21
C VAL A 201 4.25 -12.56 -7.73
N THR A 202 5.46 -13.04 -7.43
CA THR A 202 5.93 -13.21 -6.05
C THR A 202 7.01 -12.19 -5.75
N LYS A 203 6.88 -11.50 -4.61
CA LYS A 203 7.86 -10.55 -4.09
C LYS A 203 8.31 -10.95 -2.70
N THR A 204 9.62 -11.04 -2.52
CA THR A 204 10.25 -11.24 -1.21
C THR A 204 10.69 -9.89 -0.65
N ILE A 205 10.36 -9.64 0.62
CA ILE A 205 10.66 -8.41 1.35
C ILE A 205 11.46 -8.81 2.58
N ALA A 206 12.70 -8.36 2.67
CA ALA A 206 13.54 -8.55 3.84
C ALA A 206 13.47 -7.31 4.74
N SER A 207 13.16 -7.54 6.01
CA SER A 207 13.13 -6.51 7.04
C SER A 207 14.15 -6.86 8.12
N HIS A 208 14.81 -5.85 8.66
CA HIS A 208 15.87 -5.99 9.65
C HIS A 208 15.56 -5.10 10.85
N SER A 209 15.67 -5.67 12.05
CA SER A 209 15.50 -4.96 13.31
C SER A 209 16.70 -5.19 14.22
N LYS A 210 17.23 -4.10 14.79
CA LYS A 210 18.24 -4.13 15.84
C LYS A 210 17.58 -3.70 17.16
N GLY A 211 17.65 -4.57 18.16
CA GLY A 211 17.19 -4.29 19.50
C GLY A 211 18.35 -4.32 20.49
N GLY A 212 18.30 -3.48 21.52
CA GLY A 212 19.20 -3.53 22.67
C GLY A 212 18.36 -3.64 23.93
N ASP A 213 18.66 -4.65 24.77
CA ASP A 213 18.01 -4.86 26.06
C ASP A 213 19.00 -4.56 27.17
N VAL A 214 18.55 -3.78 28.17
CA VAL A 214 19.28 -3.51 29.42
C VAL A 214 18.42 -4.06 30.53
N PHE A 215 18.95 -5.01 31.31
CA PHE A 215 18.32 -5.54 32.51
C PHE A 215 19.13 -5.14 33.74
#